data_a65646d3e524847d93edb39be7bb3b6f
#
_entry.id   a65646d3e524847d93edb39be7bb3b6f
#
_cell.length_a   1.000
_cell.length_b   1.000
_cell.length_c   1.000
_cell.angle_alpha   90.00
_cell.angle_beta   90.00
_cell.angle_gamma   90.00
#
_symmetry.space_group_name_H-M   'P 1'
#
loop_
_entity.id
_entity.type
_entity.pdbx_description
1 polymer ?
#
loop_
_entity_poly.entity_id
_entity_poly.type
_entity_poly.pdbx_seq_one_letter_code
_entity_poly.pdbx_strand_id
1 'polypeptide(L)'
;MSASGTLRTPSIELMRSAEIEDLVEHLAAGLDRALSLEDLDGGLLAYSRDQPLADSVRVNFLLSKRVPADVSAWQLQHGISTAVRPIAVPANAALGMLGRVCVPLMVRGFRVGYLWAMQGSHDESPEEILRELPAVRGELDRLAETLLDTNTAESAQRREREALFLAACHAETPAIEEIAGWPQIHATGPWHLATLMPRPDEHAAGHEATPDPEAGVLLQRISALHATVGIDAARFSAGTETHAVVLLRDSPGKVAHIEMLHRYRAELARRGGTPERPDLMGFSEVFTDLRRVPDAYIQSRKAVQAAAVDARLGTIADFRQIGVYQFLAASSRNLSPVESVYFAELRDFDANHELLPMLELLYDTDGSVQDVAAALHLHRSSIYNRLAKIRTLIGADPLGGQVRLELHLAMKADRWSRRPRI
;
A
#
# COMPACT_ATOMS: atom_id res chain seq x y z
N MET A 1 -57.99 -8.92 -19.21
CA MET A 1 -57.35 -7.70 -18.72
C MET A 1 -56.55 -8.05 -17.47
N SER A 2 -55.27 -8.35 -17.64
CA SER A 2 -54.38 -8.64 -16.53
C SER A 2 -53.28 -7.60 -16.57
N ALA A 3 -53.26 -6.71 -15.58
CA ALA A 3 -52.20 -5.72 -15.41
C ALA A 3 -51.01 -6.40 -14.67
N SER A 4 -49.96 -6.70 -15.44
CA SER A 4 -48.66 -7.08 -14.88
C SER A 4 -48.01 -5.83 -14.32
N GLY A 5 -48.04 -5.66 -13.00
CA GLY A 5 -47.23 -4.69 -12.30
C GLY A 5 -45.76 -5.11 -12.32
N THR A 6 -44.97 -4.50 -13.18
CA THR A 6 -43.52 -4.59 -13.18
C THR A 6 -42.98 -3.91 -11.91
N LEU A 7 -42.57 -4.70 -10.93
CA LEU A 7 -41.75 -4.24 -9.80
C LEU A 7 -40.45 -3.69 -10.39
N ARG A 8 -40.35 -2.36 -10.48
CA ARG A 8 -39.10 -1.70 -10.79
C ARG A 8 -38.12 -1.98 -9.63
N THR A 9 -37.10 -2.77 -9.90
CA THR A 9 -35.93 -2.87 -9.03
C THR A 9 -35.38 -1.44 -8.81
N PRO A 10 -35.19 -0.98 -7.56
CA PRO A 10 -34.59 0.33 -7.33
C PRO A 10 -33.24 0.38 -8.04
N SER A 11 -32.92 1.51 -8.67
CA SER A 11 -31.64 1.69 -9.35
C SER A 11 -30.52 1.55 -8.32
N ILE A 12 -29.38 1.02 -8.73
CA ILE A 12 -28.17 0.83 -7.89
C ILE A 12 -27.79 2.16 -7.20
N GLU A 13 -27.99 3.30 -7.85
CA GLU A 13 -27.76 4.64 -7.28
C GLU A 13 -28.66 4.95 -6.08
N LEU A 14 -29.94 4.57 -6.13
CA LEU A 14 -30.88 4.77 -5.02
C LEU A 14 -30.54 3.89 -3.80
N MET A 15 -30.05 2.67 -4.03
CA MET A 15 -29.62 1.79 -2.94
C MET A 15 -28.33 2.30 -2.28
N ARG A 16 -27.38 2.83 -3.04
CA ARG A 16 -26.14 3.40 -2.51
C ARG A 16 -26.36 4.72 -1.78
N SER A 17 -27.29 5.55 -2.23
CA SER A 17 -27.69 6.76 -1.50
C SER A 17 -28.24 6.44 -0.11
N ALA A 18 -29.07 5.40 0.00
CA ALA A 18 -29.60 4.92 1.28
C ALA A 18 -28.48 4.39 2.20
N GLU A 19 -27.48 3.69 1.66
CA GLU A 19 -26.34 3.21 2.43
C GLU A 19 -25.49 4.36 2.99
N ILE A 20 -25.29 5.43 2.23
CA ILE A 20 -24.58 6.63 2.67
C ILE A 20 -25.36 7.33 3.80
N GLU A 21 -26.69 7.47 3.66
CA GLU A 21 -27.54 8.06 4.69
C GLU A 21 -27.49 7.23 5.99
N ASP A 22 -27.57 5.91 5.90
CA ASP A 22 -27.48 5.00 7.05
C ASP A 22 -26.10 5.08 7.74
N LEU A 23 -25.00 5.18 6.98
CA LEU A 23 -23.65 5.37 7.54
C LEU A 23 -23.52 6.71 8.27
N VAL A 24 -24.07 7.80 7.72
CA VAL A 24 -24.06 9.12 8.37
C VAL A 24 -24.88 9.09 9.66
N GLU A 25 -26.03 8.44 9.67
CA GLU A 25 -26.85 8.26 10.89
C GLU A 25 -26.12 7.43 11.95
N HIS A 26 -25.48 6.35 11.55
CA HIS A 26 -24.71 5.51 12.46
C HIS A 26 -23.53 6.25 13.08
N LEU A 27 -22.79 7.02 12.27
CA LEU A 27 -21.72 7.89 12.75
C LEU A 27 -22.24 8.98 13.70
N ALA A 28 -23.39 9.57 13.40
CA ALA A 28 -24.02 10.60 14.25
C ALA A 28 -24.39 10.02 15.62
N ALA A 29 -24.95 8.81 15.64
CA ALA A 29 -25.27 8.10 16.88
C ALA A 29 -24.00 7.73 17.67
N GLY A 30 -22.93 7.30 16.99
CA GLY A 30 -21.65 6.95 17.63
C GLY A 30 -20.89 8.13 18.22
N LEU A 31 -21.08 9.33 17.65
CA LEU A 31 -20.47 10.58 18.12
C LEU A 31 -21.41 11.42 19.00
N ASP A 32 -22.68 11.04 19.11
CA ASP A 32 -23.75 11.78 19.81
C ASP A 32 -23.85 13.25 19.35
N ARG A 33 -23.82 13.49 18.02
CA ARG A 33 -23.83 14.83 17.44
C ARG A 33 -24.35 14.91 16.02
N ALA A 34 -24.75 16.11 15.62
CA ALA A 34 -25.23 16.38 14.28
C ALA A 34 -24.10 16.34 13.26
N LEU A 35 -24.31 15.60 12.16
CA LEU A 35 -23.38 15.46 11.04
C LEU A 35 -23.99 15.98 9.75
N SER A 36 -23.17 16.51 8.85
CA SER A 36 -23.48 16.70 7.44
C SER A 36 -22.33 16.26 6.55
N LEU A 37 -22.68 15.64 5.44
CA LEU A 37 -21.78 15.14 4.42
C LEU A 37 -21.89 16.02 3.18
N GLU A 38 -20.77 16.50 2.69
CA GLU A 38 -20.67 17.37 1.54
C GLU A 38 -19.77 16.75 0.47
N ASP A 39 -20.07 17.02 -0.80
CA ASP A 39 -19.16 16.77 -1.91
C ASP A 39 -18.00 17.78 -1.93
N LEU A 40 -17.12 17.65 -2.92
CA LEU A 40 -15.95 18.53 -3.06
C LEU A 40 -16.33 19.97 -3.46
N ASP A 41 -17.52 20.18 -4.00
CA ASP A 41 -18.05 21.48 -4.43
C ASP A 41 -18.94 22.15 -3.37
N GLY A 42 -19.06 21.53 -2.17
CA GLY A 42 -19.88 22.03 -1.07
C GLY A 42 -21.37 21.74 -1.25
N GLY A 43 -21.72 20.77 -2.06
CA GLY A 43 -23.09 20.25 -2.20
C GLY A 43 -23.41 19.24 -1.09
N LEU A 44 -24.61 19.36 -0.52
CA LEU A 44 -25.10 18.46 0.52
C LEU A 44 -25.42 17.07 -0.07
N LEU A 45 -24.75 16.04 0.42
CA LEU A 45 -24.99 14.64 0.03
C LEU A 45 -25.90 13.92 1.02
N ALA A 46 -25.64 14.07 2.33
CA ALA A 46 -26.43 13.47 3.40
C ALA A 46 -26.29 14.26 4.70
N TYR A 47 -27.19 14.06 5.64
CA TYR A 47 -27.12 14.66 6.97
C TYR A 47 -27.86 13.79 8.00
N SER A 48 -27.45 13.88 9.28
CA SER A 48 -28.14 13.18 10.37
C SER A 48 -29.47 13.84 10.72
N ARG A 49 -30.47 13.03 11.02
CA ARG A 49 -31.84 13.48 11.30
C ARG A 49 -31.97 14.18 12.64
N ASP A 50 -31.29 13.67 13.66
CA ASP A 50 -31.29 14.26 14.98
C ASP A 50 -30.39 15.49 15.04
N GLN A 51 -30.93 16.62 15.45
CA GLN A 51 -30.32 17.94 15.36
C GLN A 51 -30.55 18.73 16.66
N PRO A 52 -29.91 18.33 17.78
CA PRO A 52 -30.14 18.96 19.07
C PRO A 52 -29.82 20.46 19.11
N LEU A 53 -28.86 20.89 18.30
CA LEU A 53 -28.41 22.30 18.20
C LEU A 53 -28.16 22.67 16.74
N ALA A 54 -29.07 23.37 16.10
CA ALA A 54 -28.89 23.84 14.73
C ALA A 54 -28.64 25.36 14.72
N ASP A 55 -27.48 25.78 14.22
CA ASP A 55 -27.20 27.18 13.94
C ASP A 55 -27.90 27.67 12.65
N SER A 56 -28.00 28.98 12.46
CA SER A 56 -28.67 29.58 11.29
C SER A 56 -27.99 29.19 9.97
N VAL A 57 -26.68 28.96 9.96
CA VAL A 57 -25.89 28.52 8.82
C VAL A 57 -26.31 27.11 8.42
N ARG A 58 -26.44 26.20 9.38
CA ARG A 58 -26.87 24.83 9.12
C ARG A 58 -28.30 24.76 8.60
N VAL A 59 -29.23 25.51 9.20
CA VAL A 59 -30.62 25.57 8.71
C VAL A 59 -30.65 26.05 7.26
N ASN A 60 -29.94 27.10 6.93
CA ASN A 60 -29.84 27.61 5.55
C ASN A 60 -29.20 26.60 4.60
N PHE A 61 -28.16 25.92 5.05
CA PHE A 61 -27.48 24.89 4.28
C PHE A 61 -28.39 23.69 3.95
N LEU A 62 -29.12 23.19 4.92
CA LEU A 62 -30.06 22.09 4.72
C LEU A 62 -31.20 22.47 3.75
N LEU A 63 -31.65 23.71 3.76
CA LEU A 63 -32.71 24.21 2.88
C LEU A 63 -32.19 24.47 1.45
N SER A 64 -31.02 25.10 1.31
CA SER A 64 -30.45 25.47 0.01
C SER A 64 -29.66 24.35 -0.64
N LYS A 65 -29.28 23.33 0.14
CA LYS A 65 -28.36 22.23 -0.25
C LYS A 65 -26.98 22.69 -0.74
N ARG A 66 -26.61 23.92 -0.41
CA ARG A 66 -25.30 24.50 -0.75
C ARG A 66 -24.82 25.40 0.39
N VAL A 67 -23.48 25.40 0.59
CA VAL A 67 -22.85 26.28 1.57
C VAL A 67 -22.93 27.74 1.08
N PRO A 68 -23.39 28.67 1.91
CA PRO A 68 -23.33 30.12 1.59
C PRO A 68 -21.91 30.57 1.31
N ALA A 69 -21.74 31.52 0.39
CA ALA A 69 -20.42 31.96 -0.08
C ALA A 69 -19.52 32.57 1.03
N ASP A 70 -20.12 33.31 1.96
CA ASP A 70 -19.46 33.93 3.11
C ASP A 70 -19.00 32.86 4.14
N VAL A 71 -19.80 31.84 4.37
CA VAL A 71 -19.45 30.67 5.19
C VAL A 71 -18.32 29.88 4.55
N SER A 72 -18.43 29.61 3.25
CA SER A 72 -17.37 28.93 2.50
C SER A 72 -16.03 29.69 2.56
N ALA A 73 -16.07 31.02 2.40
CA ALA A 73 -14.89 31.86 2.51
C ALA A 73 -14.26 31.79 3.91
N TRP A 74 -15.07 31.79 4.97
CA TRP A 74 -14.61 31.62 6.34
C TRP A 74 -13.96 30.24 6.54
N GLN A 75 -14.62 29.20 6.12
CA GLN A 75 -14.14 27.84 6.23
C GLN A 75 -12.80 27.66 5.49
N LEU A 76 -12.67 28.21 4.27
CA LEU A 76 -11.44 28.15 3.47
C LEU A 76 -10.25 28.81 4.14
N GLN A 77 -10.44 29.88 4.93
CA GLN A 77 -9.38 30.53 5.70
C GLN A 77 -8.74 29.59 6.75
N HIS A 78 -9.45 28.54 7.17
CA HIS A 78 -8.95 27.53 8.10
C HIS A 78 -8.24 26.36 7.41
N GLY A 79 -7.95 26.47 6.11
CA GLY A 79 -7.13 25.51 5.37
C GLY A 79 -7.85 24.22 4.95
N ILE A 80 -9.19 24.20 4.91
CA ILE A 80 -9.96 22.99 4.57
C ILE A 80 -9.64 22.49 3.15
N SER A 81 -9.39 23.40 2.20
CA SER A 81 -9.06 23.02 0.81
C SER A 81 -7.80 22.16 0.69
N THR A 82 -6.86 22.29 1.62
CA THR A 82 -5.61 21.53 1.67
C THR A 82 -5.57 20.51 2.80
N ALA A 83 -6.63 20.45 3.63
CA ALA A 83 -6.72 19.58 4.77
C ALA A 83 -6.72 18.10 4.36
N VAL A 84 -5.90 17.32 5.03
CA VAL A 84 -5.80 15.87 4.87
C VAL A 84 -6.09 15.14 6.20
N ARG A 85 -6.31 15.94 7.26
CA ARG A 85 -6.68 15.50 8.60
C ARG A 85 -7.84 16.34 9.10
N PRO A 86 -8.60 15.85 10.08
CA PRO A 86 -9.65 16.65 10.69
C PRO A 86 -9.13 17.99 11.21
N ILE A 87 -9.88 19.04 10.93
CA ILE A 87 -9.57 20.42 11.32
C ILE A 87 -10.71 21.00 12.15
N ALA A 88 -10.37 21.61 13.28
CA ALA A 88 -11.27 22.43 14.06
C ALA A 88 -11.51 23.77 13.36
N VAL A 89 -12.78 24.13 13.13
CA VAL A 89 -13.21 25.43 12.62
C VAL A 89 -13.96 26.15 13.74
N PRO A 90 -13.42 27.25 14.24
CA PRO A 90 -14.04 27.95 15.38
C PRO A 90 -15.40 28.56 15.02
N ALA A 91 -16.19 28.85 16.04
CA ALA A 91 -17.43 29.56 15.89
C ALA A 91 -17.21 30.98 15.31
N ASN A 92 -18.18 31.43 14.51
CA ASN A 92 -18.19 32.81 14.00
C ASN A 92 -19.56 33.43 14.29
N ALA A 93 -19.60 34.30 15.33
CA ALA A 93 -20.84 34.95 15.76
C ALA A 93 -21.42 35.89 14.70
N ALA A 94 -20.57 36.50 13.85
CA ALA A 94 -21.02 37.40 12.78
C ALA A 94 -21.77 36.64 11.67
N LEU A 95 -21.44 35.38 11.45
CA LEU A 95 -22.13 34.48 10.53
C LEU A 95 -23.26 33.67 11.21
N GLY A 96 -23.40 33.78 12.53
CA GLY A 96 -24.30 32.93 13.30
C GLY A 96 -23.92 31.45 13.24
N MET A 97 -22.62 31.14 13.14
CA MET A 97 -22.06 29.81 12.95
C MET A 97 -21.45 29.28 14.25
N LEU A 98 -21.87 28.11 14.68
CA LEU A 98 -21.25 27.36 15.77
C LEU A 98 -19.92 26.73 15.32
N GLY A 99 -19.06 26.44 16.30
CA GLY A 99 -17.85 25.67 16.05
C GLY A 99 -18.15 24.27 15.50
N ARG A 100 -17.25 23.77 14.69
CA ARG A 100 -17.42 22.46 14.03
C ARG A 100 -16.07 21.87 13.66
N VAL A 101 -16.07 20.60 13.37
CA VAL A 101 -14.90 19.91 12.83
C VAL A 101 -15.17 19.51 11.39
N CYS A 102 -14.25 19.87 10.50
CA CYS A 102 -14.19 19.37 9.14
C CYS A 102 -13.35 18.10 9.13
N VAL A 103 -13.94 16.98 8.75
CA VAL A 103 -13.26 15.69 8.52
C VAL A 103 -13.16 15.48 7.01
N PRO A 104 -11.98 15.70 6.40
CA PRO A 104 -11.79 15.36 5.00
C PRO A 104 -11.85 13.84 4.85
N LEU A 105 -12.77 13.36 4.04
CA LEU A 105 -12.89 11.95 3.72
C LEU A 105 -11.89 11.58 2.64
N MET A 106 -10.94 10.72 3.01
CA MET A 106 -9.80 10.39 2.16
C MET A 106 -9.80 8.91 1.81
N VAL A 107 -9.67 8.58 0.54
CA VAL A 107 -9.45 7.21 0.05
C VAL A 107 -8.20 7.18 -0.80
N ARG A 108 -7.21 6.37 -0.40
CA ARG A 108 -5.95 6.18 -1.14
C ARG A 108 -5.24 7.49 -1.52
N GLY A 109 -5.29 8.49 -0.65
CA GLY A 109 -4.71 9.81 -0.90
C GLY A 109 -5.61 10.78 -1.67
N PHE A 110 -6.79 10.36 -2.10
CA PHE A 110 -7.78 11.23 -2.73
C PHE A 110 -8.82 11.69 -1.70
N ARG A 111 -9.20 12.94 -1.78
CA ARG A 111 -10.36 13.45 -1.05
C ARG A 111 -11.62 13.13 -1.87
N VAL A 112 -12.62 12.57 -1.19
CA VAL A 112 -13.89 12.17 -1.81
C VAL A 112 -15.07 12.99 -1.30
N GLY A 113 -14.88 13.78 -0.25
CA GLY A 113 -15.89 14.65 0.34
C GLY A 113 -15.45 15.17 1.69
N TYR A 114 -16.36 15.85 2.37
CA TYR A 114 -16.17 16.40 3.71
C TYR A 114 -17.32 15.96 4.62
N LEU A 115 -16.97 15.42 5.79
CA LEU A 115 -17.92 15.23 6.86
C LEU A 115 -17.74 16.35 7.89
N TRP A 116 -18.82 17.02 8.22
CA TRP A 116 -18.84 18.07 9.22
C TRP A 116 -19.51 17.57 10.49
N ALA A 117 -18.79 17.66 11.60
CA ALA A 117 -19.31 17.36 12.94
C ALA A 117 -19.53 18.66 13.69
N MET A 118 -20.77 18.87 14.15
CA MET A 118 -21.20 20.09 14.85
C MET A 118 -20.96 19.97 16.33
N GLN A 119 -20.75 21.10 17.00
CA GLN A 119 -20.80 21.15 18.47
C GLN A 119 -22.16 20.68 18.98
N GLY A 120 -22.18 19.87 20.02
CA GLY A 120 -23.37 19.40 20.71
C GLY A 120 -23.90 20.41 21.74
N SER A 121 -23.04 21.33 22.23
CA SER A 121 -23.39 22.41 23.15
C SER A 121 -22.55 23.63 22.88
N HIS A 122 -22.97 24.82 23.40
CA HIS A 122 -22.20 26.06 23.29
C HIS A 122 -20.90 26.04 24.10
N ASP A 123 -20.82 25.21 25.13
CA ASP A 123 -19.65 25.09 26.01
C ASP A 123 -18.60 24.09 25.51
N GLU A 124 -18.94 23.30 24.50
CA GLU A 124 -18.04 22.33 23.88
C GLU A 124 -17.09 23.00 22.90
N SER A 125 -15.81 22.62 22.89
CA SER A 125 -14.84 23.08 21.89
C SER A 125 -14.75 22.15 20.71
N PRO A 126 -14.45 22.63 19.46
CA PRO A 126 -14.19 21.76 18.32
C PRO A 126 -13.02 20.79 18.54
N GLU A 127 -12.08 21.13 19.44
CA GLU A 127 -10.94 20.28 19.81
C GLU A 127 -11.36 19.05 20.62
N GLU A 128 -12.49 19.13 21.32
CA GLU A 128 -13.09 17.96 22.00
C GLU A 128 -13.62 16.97 20.99
N ILE A 129 -14.29 17.46 19.96
CA ILE A 129 -14.78 16.63 18.85
C ILE A 129 -13.61 15.88 18.17
N LEU A 130 -12.47 16.55 17.95
CA LEU A 130 -11.28 15.92 17.36
C LEU A 130 -10.77 14.71 18.17
N ARG A 131 -10.94 14.74 19.50
CA ARG A 131 -10.50 13.64 20.38
C ARG A 131 -11.41 12.41 20.32
N GLU A 132 -12.64 12.56 19.86
CA GLU A 132 -13.61 11.47 19.74
C GLU A 132 -13.54 10.76 18.39
N LEU A 133 -13.13 11.45 17.32
CA LEU A 133 -13.06 10.89 15.96
C LEU A 133 -12.30 9.56 15.83
N PRO A 134 -11.22 9.31 16.58
CA PRO A 134 -10.53 8.02 16.49
C PRO A 134 -11.41 6.81 16.83
N ALA A 135 -12.44 6.97 17.65
CA ALA A 135 -13.36 5.90 18.04
C ALA A 135 -14.22 5.40 16.86
N VAL A 136 -14.55 6.30 15.92
CA VAL A 136 -15.41 6.00 14.75
C VAL A 136 -14.63 5.94 13.43
N ARG A 137 -13.30 5.77 13.51
CA ARG A 137 -12.43 5.79 12.32
C ARG A 137 -12.82 4.74 11.29
N GLY A 138 -13.23 3.55 11.74
CA GLY A 138 -13.63 2.46 10.84
C GLY A 138 -14.84 2.81 9.98
N GLU A 139 -15.79 3.48 10.58
CA GLU A 139 -17.01 3.94 9.93
C GLU A 139 -16.73 5.10 8.98
N LEU A 140 -15.82 6.02 9.35
CA LEU A 140 -15.36 7.11 8.47
C LEU A 140 -14.65 6.57 7.23
N ASP A 141 -13.78 5.58 7.40
CA ASP A 141 -13.09 4.92 6.28
C ASP A 141 -14.11 4.24 5.34
N ARG A 142 -15.10 3.54 5.91
CA ARG A 142 -16.16 2.90 5.13
C ARG A 142 -17.04 3.91 4.39
N LEU A 143 -17.42 5.01 5.04
CA LEU A 143 -18.19 6.10 4.40
C LEU A 143 -17.40 6.68 3.21
N ALA A 144 -16.10 6.90 3.37
CA ALA A 144 -15.24 7.42 2.31
C ALA A 144 -15.16 6.44 1.13
N GLU A 145 -15.05 5.14 1.37
CA GLU A 145 -15.03 4.10 0.34
C GLU A 145 -16.38 4.04 -0.41
N THR A 146 -17.51 4.06 0.31
CA THR A 146 -18.85 4.06 -0.30
C THR A 146 -19.09 5.30 -1.16
N LEU A 147 -18.63 6.49 -0.70
CA LEU A 147 -18.70 7.72 -1.49
C LEU A 147 -17.90 7.63 -2.79
N LEU A 148 -16.68 7.08 -2.72
CA LEU A 148 -15.86 6.91 -3.91
C LEU A 148 -16.53 6.04 -4.96
N ASP A 149 -17.17 4.94 -4.53
CA ASP A 149 -17.86 4.00 -5.43
C ASP A 149 -19.13 4.61 -6.04
N THR A 150 -19.74 5.57 -5.35
CA THR A 150 -20.98 6.22 -5.81
C THR A 150 -20.70 7.31 -6.83
N ASN A 151 -19.55 7.98 -6.73
CA ASN A 151 -19.18 9.06 -7.65
C ASN A 151 -18.40 8.53 -8.86
N THR A 152 -19.10 8.24 -9.96
CA THR A 152 -18.51 7.71 -11.21
C THR A 152 -17.50 8.65 -11.86
N ALA A 153 -17.67 9.97 -11.75
CA ALA A 153 -16.76 10.97 -12.33
C ALA A 153 -15.42 10.99 -11.56
N GLU A 154 -15.47 11.00 -10.21
CA GLU A 154 -14.28 10.95 -9.37
C GLU A 154 -13.53 9.62 -9.51
N SER A 155 -14.27 8.51 -9.63
CA SER A 155 -13.69 7.19 -9.90
C SER A 155 -13.00 7.13 -11.27
N ALA A 156 -13.53 7.82 -12.28
CA ALA A 156 -12.90 7.92 -13.60
C ALA A 156 -11.62 8.77 -13.52
N GLN A 157 -11.67 9.93 -12.89
CA GLN A 157 -10.50 10.81 -12.71
C GLN A 157 -9.39 10.12 -11.90
N ARG A 158 -9.76 9.36 -10.87
CA ARG A 158 -8.78 8.56 -10.11
C ARG A 158 -8.10 7.53 -10.98
N ARG A 159 -8.86 6.73 -11.74
CA ARG A 159 -8.31 5.73 -12.66
C ARG A 159 -7.38 6.34 -13.70
N GLU A 160 -7.73 7.50 -14.23
CA GLU A 160 -6.88 8.26 -15.14
C GLU A 160 -5.56 8.66 -14.49
N ARG A 161 -5.58 9.18 -13.25
CA ARG A 161 -4.37 9.53 -12.51
C ARG A 161 -3.53 8.31 -12.14
N GLU A 162 -4.15 7.20 -11.73
CA GLU A 162 -3.45 5.93 -11.46
C GLU A 162 -2.77 5.43 -12.76
N ALA A 163 -3.46 5.50 -13.90
CA ALA A 163 -2.89 5.13 -15.19
C ALA A 163 -1.71 6.03 -15.59
N LEU A 164 -1.83 7.35 -15.42
CA LEU A 164 -0.74 8.30 -15.65
C LEU A 164 0.47 8.04 -14.76
N PHE A 165 0.26 7.75 -13.48
CA PHE A 165 1.35 7.41 -12.56
C PHE A 165 2.06 6.11 -12.98
N LEU A 166 1.33 5.09 -13.37
CA LEU A 166 1.90 3.84 -13.89
C LEU A 166 2.63 4.07 -15.22
N ALA A 167 2.08 4.89 -16.12
CA ALA A 167 2.76 5.30 -17.36
C ALA A 167 4.10 6.01 -17.06
N ALA A 168 4.13 6.90 -16.06
CA ALA A 168 5.37 7.51 -15.58
C ALA A 168 6.36 6.47 -15.02
N CYS A 169 5.88 5.47 -14.28
CA CYS A 169 6.70 4.33 -13.84
C CYS A 169 7.29 3.52 -15.00
N HIS A 170 6.61 3.50 -16.15
CA HIS A 170 7.04 2.84 -17.38
C HIS A 170 7.84 3.74 -18.34
N ALA A 171 8.34 4.88 -17.86
CA ALA A 171 9.19 5.82 -18.59
C ALA A 171 8.49 6.62 -19.71
N GLU A 172 7.18 6.80 -19.65
CA GLU A 172 6.48 7.67 -20.57
C GLU A 172 6.71 9.14 -20.18
N THR A 173 7.51 9.86 -20.98
CA THR A 173 7.92 11.25 -20.70
C THR A 173 6.74 12.20 -20.46
N PRO A 174 5.66 12.20 -21.26
CA PRO A 174 4.53 13.07 -21.00
C PRO A 174 3.85 12.82 -19.65
N ALA A 175 3.80 11.56 -19.23
CA ALA A 175 3.23 11.19 -17.93
C ALA A 175 4.10 11.67 -16.77
N ILE A 176 5.44 11.63 -16.90
CA ILE A 176 6.37 12.15 -15.89
C ILE A 176 6.21 13.67 -15.72
N GLU A 177 6.06 14.40 -16.84
CA GLU A 177 5.83 15.86 -16.83
C GLU A 177 4.48 16.20 -16.17
N GLU A 178 3.44 15.43 -16.48
CA GLU A 178 2.09 15.61 -15.91
C GLU A 178 2.08 15.39 -14.40
N ILE A 179 2.64 14.29 -13.90
CA ILE A 179 2.67 13.99 -12.45
C ILE A 179 3.50 15.01 -11.68
N ALA A 180 4.52 15.63 -12.29
CA ALA A 180 5.32 16.68 -11.67
C ALA A 180 4.51 17.93 -11.35
N GLY A 181 3.43 18.19 -12.08
CA GLY A 181 2.49 19.29 -11.85
C GLY A 181 1.46 19.03 -10.75
N TRP A 182 1.36 17.81 -10.24
CA TRP A 182 0.31 17.49 -9.26
C TRP A 182 0.57 18.13 -7.89
N PRO A 183 -0.43 18.75 -7.25
CA PRO A 183 -0.24 19.46 -5.98
C PRO A 183 0.35 18.59 -4.87
N GLN A 184 -0.02 17.30 -4.81
CA GLN A 184 0.49 16.37 -3.81
C GLN A 184 1.95 15.96 -4.03
N ILE A 185 2.47 16.11 -5.27
CA ILE A 185 3.84 15.76 -5.66
C ILE A 185 4.72 17.01 -5.79
N HIS A 186 4.12 18.19 -6.00
CA HIS A 186 4.82 19.47 -6.24
C HIS A 186 5.77 19.91 -5.10
N ALA A 187 5.72 19.28 -3.94
CA ALA A 187 6.73 19.48 -2.91
C ALA A 187 8.07 18.91 -3.37
N THR A 188 9.15 19.67 -3.17
CA THR A 188 10.52 19.17 -3.41
C THR A 188 10.77 17.91 -2.60
N GLY A 189 11.32 16.85 -3.27
CA GLY A 189 11.70 15.60 -2.61
C GLY A 189 12.55 15.80 -1.35
N PRO A 190 13.16 14.78 -0.83
CA PRO A 190 13.43 13.48 -1.47
C PRO A 190 12.22 12.55 -1.49
N TRP A 191 12.19 11.68 -2.50
CA TRP A 191 11.19 10.61 -2.64
C TRP A 191 11.86 9.24 -2.74
N HIS A 192 11.09 8.19 -2.49
CA HIS A 192 11.41 6.83 -2.88
C HIS A 192 10.12 6.08 -3.24
N LEU A 193 10.25 5.00 -4.01
CA LEU A 193 9.14 4.13 -4.36
C LEU A 193 9.16 2.86 -3.52
N ALA A 194 8.00 2.47 -3.05
CA ALA A 194 7.76 1.17 -2.47
C ALA A 194 6.88 0.34 -3.40
N THR A 195 7.25 -0.92 -3.63
CA THR A 195 6.42 -1.93 -4.27
C THR A 195 5.95 -2.91 -3.22
N LEU A 196 4.64 -3.07 -3.09
CA LEU A 196 3.97 -3.98 -2.17
C LEU A 196 3.33 -5.12 -2.96
N MET A 197 3.57 -6.37 -2.56
CA MET A 197 2.94 -7.53 -3.16
C MET A 197 2.64 -8.61 -2.11
N PRO A 198 1.60 -9.45 -2.29
CA PRO A 198 1.43 -10.64 -1.49
C PRO A 198 2.61 -11.60 -1.70
N ARG A 199 2.99 -12.35 -0.65
CA ARG A 199 4.02 -13.40 -0.81
C ARG A 199 3.45 -14.51 -1.69
N PRO A 200 4.10 -14.85 -2.81
CA PRO A 200 3.64 -15.92 -3.69
C PRO A 200 3.69 -17.29 -2.98
N ASP A 201 2.88 -18.21 -3.46
CA ASP A 201 2.94 -19.59 -3.02
C ASP A 201 4.23 -20.26 -3.47
N GLU A 202 4.90 -21.02 -2.59
CA GLU A 202 6.14 -21.73 -2.91
C GLU A 202 5.95 -22.76 -4.03
N HIS A 203 4.73 -23.26 -4.24
CA HIS A 203 4.36 -24.20 -5.27
C HIS A 203 3.94 -23.53 -6.59
N ALA A 204 3.73 -22.22 -6.61
CA ALA A 204 3.41 -21.43 -7.80
C ALA A 204 4.67 -20.92 -8.54
N ALA A 205 5.85 -21.34 -8.13
CA ALA A 205 7.11 -20.95 -8.73
C ALA A 205 7.16 -21.34 -10.22
N GLY A 206 7.12 -20.36 -11.11
CA GLY A 206 7.20 -20.54 -12.56
C GLY A 206 5.90 -20.33 -13.33
N HIS A 207 4.77 -20.18 -12.66
CA HIS A 207 3.54 -19.73 -13.30
C HIS A 207 3.48 -18.19 -13.28
N GLU A 208 2.90 -17.61 -14.33
CA GLU A 208 2.48 -16.21 -14.29
C GLU A 208 1.61 -16.05 -13.03
N ALA A 209 1.90 -14.97 -12.25
CA ALA A 209 1.07 -14.66 -11.10
C ALA A 209 -0.38 -14.66 -11.58
N THR A 210 -1.17 -15.63 -11.13
CA THR A 210 -2.60 -15.63 -11.44
C THR A 210 -3.13 -14.30 -10.92
N PRO A 211 -3.87 -13.54 -11.74
CA PRO A 211 -4.53 -12.33 -11.27
C PRO A 211 -5.28 -12.71 -10.00
N ASP A 212 -5.01 -12.00 -8.91
CA ASP A 212 -5.73 -12.21 -7.65
C ASP A 212 -7.22 -12.05 -7.99
N PRO A 213 -8.06 -13.08 -7.85
CA PRO A 213 -9.48 -12.99 -8.19
C PRO A 213 -10.21 -11.90 -7.39
N GLU A 214 -9.53 -11.30 -6.41
CA GLU A 214 -10.06 -10.24 -5.56
C GLU A 214 -9.30 -8.92 -5.78
N ALA A 215 -9.63 -8.18 -6.83
CA ALA A 215 -9.19 -6.78 -6.97
C ALA A 215 -9.46 -5.98 -5.67
N GLY A 216 -10.47 -6.35 -4.89
CA GLY A 216 -10.78 -5.82 -3.57
C GLY A 216 -9.65 -6.00 -2.55
N VAL A 217 -8.90 -7.10 -2.59
CA VAL A 217 -7.82 -7.39 -1.62
C VAL A 217 -6.64 -6.43 -1.81
N LEU A 218 -6.24 -6.14 -3.06
CA LEU A 218 -5.17 -5.19 -3.33
C LEU A 218 -5.58 -3.77 -2.91
N LEU A 219 -6.83 -3.41 -3.10
CA LEU A 219 -7.39 -2.12 -2.69
C LEU A 219 -7.36 -1.95 -1.16
N GLN A 220 -7.72 -2.99 -0.41
CA GLN A 220 -7.61 -3.00 1.06
C GLN A 220 -6.16 -2.83 1.52
N ARG A 221 -5.20 -3.47 0.84
CA ARG A 221 -3.77 -3.34 1.13
C ARG A 221 -3.28 -1.91 0.92
N ILE A 222 -3.65 -1.28 -0.18
CA ILE A 222 -3.30 0.12 -0.47
C ILE A 222 -3.92 1.05 0.59
N SER A 223 -5.19 0.86 0.92
CA SER A 223 -5.90 1.66 1.94
C SER A 223 -5.27 1.49 3.32
N ALA A 224 -4.92 0.26 3.71
CA ALA A 224 -4.22 -0.01 4.97
C ALA A 224 -2.83 0.65 5.03
N LEU A 225 -2.10 0.64 3.90
CA LEU A 225 -0.79 1.28 3.81
C LEU A 225 -0.90 2.80 3.96
N HIS A 226 -1.85 3.44 3.27
CA HIS A 226 -2.10 4.89 3.42
C HIS A 226 -2.48 5.28 4.84
N ALA A 227 -3.36 4.50 5.49
CA ALA A 227 -3.76 4.75 6.87
C ALA A 227 -2.59 4.63 7.86
N THR A 228 -1.63 3.76 7.56
CA THR A 228 -0.45 3.51 8.40
C THR A 228 0.62 4.57 8.24
N VAL A 229 0.98 4.87 7.00
CA VAL A 229 2.08 5.77 6.66
C VAL A 229 1.65 7.23 6.83
N GLY A 230 0.38 7.48 6.67
CA GLY A 230 -0.19 8.83 6.65
C GLY A 230 0.02 9.52 5.30
N ILE A 231 -0.85 10.46 5.03
CA ILE A 231 -0.94 11.16 3.75
C ILE A 231 0.25 12.10 3.51
N ASP A 232 0.92 12.53 4.57
CA ASP A 232 2.12 13.37 4.46
C ASP A 232 3.32 12.59 3.92
N ALA A 233 3.39 11.29 4.15
CA ALA A 233 4.45 10.43 3.68
C ALA A 233 4.07 9.71 2.37
N ALA A 234 2.85 9.15 2.25
CA ALA A 234 2.37 8.54 1.02
C ALA A 234 1.79 9.60 0.08
N ARG A 235 2.55 9.99 -0.92
CA ARG A 235 2.15 11.05 -1.86
C ARG A 235 1.19 10.59 -2.93
N PHE A 236 1.39 9.39 -3.42
CA PHE A 236 0.53 8.76 -4.41
C PHE A 236 0.66 7.24 -4.38
N SER A 237 -0.37 6.53 -4.81
CA SER A 237 -0.32 5.09 -5.00
C SER A 237 -1.16 4.65 -6.19
N ALA A 238 -0.71 3.60 -6.85
CA ALA A 238 -1.46 2.92 -7.89
C ALA A 238 -1.37 1.41 -7.70
N GLY A 239 -2.43 0.70 -8.06
CA GLY A 239 -2.49 -0.75 -8.08
C GLY A 239 -2.40 -1.29 -9.50
N THR A 240 -1.70 -2.42 -9.65
CA THR A 240 -1.77 -3.29 -10.82
C THR A 240 -2.52 -4.57 -10.43
N GLU A 241 -2.60 -5.53 -11.34
CA GLU A 241 -3.20 -6.84 -11.03
C GLU A 241 -2.38 -7.66 -10.01
N THR A 242 -1.08 -7.39 -9.90
CA THR A 242 -0.14 -8.23 -9.12
C THR A 242 0.48 -7.53 -7.93
N HIS A 243 0.54 -6.20 -7.94
CA HIS A 243 1.23 -5.41 -6.91
C HIS A 243 0.71 -3.98 -6.83
N ALA A 244 1.05 -3.30 -5.74
CA ALA A 244 0.83 -1.87 -5.59
C ALA A 244 2.16 -1.12 -5.59
N VAL A 245 2.13 0.11 -6.12
CA VAL A 245 3.26 1.05 -6.14
C VAL A 245 2.89 2.28 -5.34
N VAL A 246 3.76 2.72 -4.45
CA VAL A 246 3.53 3.89 -3.60
C VAL A 246 4.71 4.84 -3.69
N LEU A 247 4.45 6.08 -4.06
CA LEU A 247 5.41 7.17 -3.97
C LEU A 247 5.42 7.72 -2.55
N LEU A 248 6.53 7.56 -1.87
CA LEU A 248 6.74 8.03 -0.51
C LEU A 248 7.65 9.25 -0.50
N ARG A 249 7.36 10.20 0.38
CA ARG A 249 8.24 11.31 0.72
C ARG A 249 9.05 10.94 1.95
N ASP A 250 10.29 11.37 1.99
CA ASP A 250 11.32 11.03 2.98
C ASP A 250 11.73 9.54 2.95
N SER A 251 12.93 9.25 3.38
CA SER A 251 13.44 7.90 3.53
C SER A 251 13.60 7.60 5.02
N PRO A 252 12.58 7.03 5.68
CA PRO A 252 12.83 6.46 6.99
C PRO A 252 13.86 5.34 6.82
N GLY A 253 14.83 5.18 7.58
CA GLY A 253 15.78 4.05 7.48
C GLY A 253 15.08 2.70 7.66
N LYS A 254 15.83 1.60 7.50
CA LYS A 254 15.30 0.23 7.59
C LYS A 254 14.46 -0.04 8.84
N VAL A 255 14.83 0.54 9.99
CA VAL A 255 14.07 0.39 11.25
C VAL A 255 12.68 0.99 11.13
N ALA A 256 12.57 2.17 10.52
CA ALA A 256 11.28 2.81 10.30
C ALA A 256 10.42 2.06 9.28
N HIS A 257 11.02 1.42 8.27
CA HIS A 257 10.30 0.54 7.34
C HIS A 257 9.74 -0.70 8.05
N ILE A 258 10.49 -1.29 8.98
CA ILE A 258 10.02 -2.42 9.79
C ILE A 258 8.84 -2.01 10.66
N GLU A 259 8.93 -0.87 11.34
CA GLU A 259 7.85 -0.34 12.16
C GLU A 259 6.61 -0.01 11.31
N MET A 260 6.81 0.57 10.13
CA MET A 260 5.74 0.81 9.16
C MET A 260 5.04 -0.50 8.76
N LEU A 261 5.79 -1.57 8.50
CA LEU A 261 5.21 -2.87 8.16
C LEU A 261 4.41 -3.46 9.33
N HIS A 262 4.87 -3.31 10.57
CA HIS A 262 4.12 -3.77 11.74
C HIS A 262 2.79 -3.03 11.88
N ARG A 263 2.79 -1.70 11.75
CA ARG A 263 1.58 -0.89 11.78
C ARG A 263 0.64 -1.23 10.62
N TYR A 264 1.19 -1.42 9.42
CA TYR A 264 0.43 -1.84 8.24
C TYR A 264 -0.29 -3.17 8.46
N ARG A 265 0.39 -4.17 9.02
CA ARG A 265 -0.22 -5.47 9.32
C ARG A 265 -1.34 -5.36 10.35
N ALA A 266 -1.12 -4.57 11.41
CA ALA A 266 -2.15 -4.31 12.41
C ALA A 266 -3.38 -3.63 11.79
N GLU A 267 -3.18 -2.65 10.93
CA GLU A 267 -4.25 -1.97 10.22
C GLU A 267 -4.99 -2.88 9.23
N LEU A 268 -4.27 -3.70 8.49
CA LEU A 268 -4.86 -4.68 7.58
C LEU A 268 -5.72 -5.70 8.35
N ALA A 269 -5.24 -6.20 9.49
CA ALA A 269 -6.00 -7.09 10.36
C ALA A 269 -7.26 -6.41 10.92
N ARG A 270 -7.18 -5.13 11.32
CA ARG A 270 -8.35 -4.34 11.75
C ARG A 270 -9.43 -4.23 10.66
N ARG A 271 -9.03 -4.19 9.40
CA ARG A 271 -9.94 -4.13 8.23
C ARG A 271 -10.51 -5.49 7.80
N GLY A 272 -10.25 -6.54 8.57
CA GLY A 272 -10.69 -7.91 8.27
C GLY A 272 -9.81 -8.65 7.27
N GLY A 273 -8.70 -8.05 6.83
CA GLY A 273 -7.70 -8.66 5.95
C GLY A 273 -6.58 -9.29 6.79
N THR A 274 -6.68 -10.57 7.12
CA THR A 274 -5.54 -11.35 7.65
C THR A 274 -5.01 -12.21 6.52
N PRO A 275 -3.95 -11.76 5.82
CA PRO A 275 -3.34 -12.63 4.83
C PRO A 275 -2.73 -13.85 5.55
N GLU A 276 -2.97 -15.03 5.03
CA GLU A 276 -2.34 -16.27 5.52
C GLU A 276 -0.82 -16.16 5.51
N ARG A 277 -0.28 -15.34 4.61
CA ARG A 277 1.15 -15.08 4.45
C ARG A 277 1.44 -13.58 4.49
N PRO A 278 2.59 -13.19 5.06
CA PRO A 278 2.96 -11.79 5.16
C PRO A 278 3.24 -11.18 3.78
N ASP A 279 2.70 -10.00 3.54
CA ASP A 279 3.04 -9.20 2.36
C ASP A 279 4.52 -8.83 2.35
N LEU A 280 5.06 -8.64 1.15
CA LEU A 280 6.44 -8.23 0.89
C LEU A 280 6.46 -6.78 0.43
N MET A 281 7.48 -6.03 0.87
CA MET A 281 7.75 -4.66 0.42
C MET A 281 9.17 -4.53 -0.09
N GLY A 282 9.30 -3.92 -1.26
CA GLY A 282 10.59 -3.56 -1.84
C GLY A 282 10.70 -2.06 -1.99
N PHE A 283 11.82 -1.48 -1.58
CA PHE A 283 12.08 -0.04 -1.63
C PHE A 283 13.17 0.29 -2.63
N SER A 284 12.96 1.38 -3.37
CA SER A 284 13.97 1.97 -4.24
C SER A 284 15.02 2.75 -3.45
N GLU A 285 16.08 3.19 -4.13
CA GLU A 285 16.90 4.29 -3.64
C GLU A 285 16.09 5.58 -3.57
N VAL A 286 16.56 6.50 -2.72
CA VAL A 286 16.01 7.85 -2.61
C VAL A 286 16.40 8.67 -3.83
N PHE A 287 15.49 9.48 -4.36
CA PHE A 287 15.73 10.36 -5.49
C PHE A 287 15.09 11.73 -5.26
N THR A 288 15.58 12.74 -5.96
CA THR A 288 15.10 14.15 -5.89
C THR A 288 14.57 14.67 -7.21
N ASP A 289 14.71 13.90 -8.28
CA ASP A 289 14.24 14.24 -9.63
C ASP A 289 13.18 13.22 -10.07
N LEU A 290 11.97 13.68 -10.36
CA LEU A 290 10.86 12.81 -10.77
C LEU A 290 11.14 12.06 -12.09
N ARG A 291 12.07 12.53 -12.93
CA ARG A 291 12.53 11.78 -14.09
C ARG A 291 13.17 10.43 -13.74
N ARG A 292 13.52 10.21 -12.47
CA ARG A 292 14.04 8.94 -11.97
C ARG A 292 12.96 7.99 -11.44
N VAL A 293 11.68 8.35 -11.53
CA VAL A 293 10.56 7.47 -11.17
C VAL A 293 10.65 6.11 -11.86
N PRO A 294 10.97 6.00 -13.17
CA PRO A 294 11.11 4.69 -13.82
C PRO A 294 12.21 3.83 -13.21
N ASP A 295 13.39 4.42 -12.96
CA ASP A 295 14.50 3.71 -12.33
C ASP A 295 14.14 3.24 -10.92
N ALA A 296 13.52 4.12 -10.14
CA ALA A 296 13.07 3.81 -8.79
C ALA A 296 12.00 2.70 -8.78
N TYR A 297 11.10 2.68 -9.76
CA TYR A 297 10.11 1.61 -9.92
C TYR A 297 10.79 0.28 -10.22
N ILE A 298 11.73 0.25 -11.15
CA ILE A 298 12.53 -0.94 -11.45
C ILE A 298 13.27 -1.44 -10.20
N GLN A 299 13.87 -0.53 -9.43
CA GLN A 299 14.59 -0.87 -8.20
C GLN A 299 13.68 -1.47 -7.13
N SER A 300 12.53 -0.85 -6.84
CA SER A 300 11.59 -1.33 -5.83
C SER A 300 10.99 -2.70 -6.20
N ARG A 301 10.68 -2.92 -7.50
CA ARG A 301 10.24 -4.23 -8.01
C ARG A 301 11.32 -5.29 -7.83
N LYS A 302 12.57 -4.99 -8.20
CA LYS A 302 13.69 -5.92 -8.02
C LYS A 302 13.91 -6.26 -6.55
N ALA A 303 13.76 -5.29 -5.66
CA ALA A 303 13.90 -5.51 -4.22
C ALA A 303 12.82 -6.45 -3.69
N VAL A 304 11.55 -6.25 -4.02
CA VAL A 304 10.48 -7.13 -3.58
C VAL A 304 10.56 -8.53 -4.21
N GLN A 305 10.97 -8.62 -5.49
CA GLN A 305 11.21 -9.90 -6.17
C GLN A 305 12.35 -10.70 -5.52
N ALA A 306 13.41 -10.03 -5.09
CA ALA A 306 14.50 -10.69 -4.36
C ALA A 306 14.02 -11.21 -2.99
N ALA A 307 13.22 -10.42 -2.25
CA ALA A 307 12.61 -10.86 -1.00
C ALA A 307 11.63 -12.03 -1.18
N ALA A 308 10.99 -12.12 -2.34
CA ALA A 308 10.08 -13.23 -2.65
C ALA A 308 10.81 -14.57 -2.81
N VAL A 309 12.05 -14.56 -3.31
CA VAL A 309 12.82 -15.78 -3.60
C VAL A 309 13.92 -16.06 -2.61
N ASP A 310 14.29 -15.10 -1.76
CA ASP A 310 15.31 -15.31 -0.71
C ASP A 310 14.78 -14.84 0.65
N ALA A 311 14.32 -15.79 1.45
CA ALA A 311 13.73 -15.54 2.77
C ALA A 311 14.68 -14.80 3.74
N ARG A 312 15.99 -14.84 3.51
CA ARG A 312 16.98 -14.13 4.35
C ARG A 312 16.92 -12.62 4.20
N LEU A 313 16.40 -12.12 3.08
CA LEU A 313 16.13 -10.69 2.90
C LEU A 313 14.95 -10.20 3.76
N GLY A 314 14.16 -11.15 4.31
CA GLY A 314 13.00 -10.86 5.14
C GLY A 314 11.77 -10.47 4.31
N THR A 315 10.90 -9.69 4.91
CA THR A 315 9.66 -9.20 4.27
C THR A 315 9.78 -7.77 3.75
N ILE A 316 10.89 -7.10 4.09
CA ILE A 316 11.24 -5.77 3.61
C ILE A 316 12.65 -5.82 3.02
N ALA A 317 12.77 -5.39 1.78
CA ALA A 317 14.05 -5.32 1.11
C ALA A 317 14.28 -3.93 0.50
N ASP A 318 15.42 -3.33 0.85
CA ASP A 318 15.91 -2.13 0.18
C ASP A 318 16.78 -2.54 -1.01
N PHE A 319 16.63 -1.86 -2.14
CA PHE A 319 17.37 -2.19 -3.36
C PHE A 319 18.89 -2.27 -3.15
N ARG A 320 19.47 -1.38 -2.34
CA ARG A 320 20.90 -1.42 -2.02
C ARG A 320 21.34 -2.65 -1.22
N GLN A 321 20.39 -3.31 -0.56
CA GLN A 321 20.67 -4.42 0.37
C GLN A 321 20.37 -5.80 -0.22
N ILE A 322 19.83 -5.89 -1.45
CA ILE A 322 19.56 -7.18 -2.08
C ILE A 322 20.82 -7.88 -2.61
N GLY A 323 21.99 -7.29 -2.41
CA GLY A 323 23.29 -7.92 -2.68
C GLY A 323 23.45 -8.35 -4.14
N VAL A 324 23.80 -9.62 -4.34
CA VAL A 324 24.04 -10.20 -5.66
C VAL A 324 22.83 -10.10 -6.61
N TYR A 325 21.62 -9.99 -6.08
CA TYR A 325 20.42 -9.85 -6.91
C TYR A 325 20.39 -8.54 -7.71
N GLN A 326 21.14 -7.50 -7.29
CA GLN A 326 21.31 -6.30 -8.12
C GLN A 326 22.01 -6.64 -9.44
N PHE A 327 23.08 -7.44 -9.37
CA PHE A 327 23.84 -7.87 -10.56
C PHE A 327 23.02 -8.82 -11.43
N LEU A 328 22.36 -9.82 -10.83
CA LEU A 328 21.49 -10.74 -11.55
C LEU A 328 20.35 -10.00 -12.25
N ALA A 329 19.79 -8.99 -11.62
CA ALA A 329 18.73 -8.16 -12.18
C ALA A 329 19.24 -7.22 -13.30
N ALA A 330 20.49 -6.77 -13.26
CA ALA A 330 21.11 -5.95 -14.30
C ALA A 330 21.46 -6.78 -15.54
N SER A 331 21.91 -8.01 -15.34
CA SER A 331 22.29 -8.97 -16.40
C SER A 331 21.08 -9.67 -17.03
N SER A 332 19.89 -9.25 -16.76
CA SER A 332 18.61 -9.93 -16.68
C SER A 332 18.07 -10.63 -17.93
N ARG A 333 18.81 -10.76 -19.00
CA ARG A 333 18.26 -11.46 -20.16
C ARG A 333 18.85 -12.84 -20.44
N ASN A 334 20.00 -13.21 -19.89
CA ASN A 334 20.68 -14.42 -20.38
C ASN A 334 21.51 -15.21 -19.34
N LEU A 335 21.43 -14.96 -18.03
CA LEU A 335 22.07 -15.87 -17.07
C LEU A 335 21.17 -17.06 -16.79
N SER A 336 21.41 -18.16 -17.49
CA SER A 336 20.83 -19.46 -17.17
C SER A 336 21.67 -20.15 -16.08
N PRO A 337 21.09 -20.53 -14.92
CA PRO A 337 21.81 -21.30 -13.90
C PRO A 337 22.29 -22.65 -14.41
N VAL A 338 21.67 -23.13 -15.48
CA VAL A 338 21.98 -24.42 -16.17
C VAL A 338 23.32 -24.37 -16.89
N GLU A 339 23.89 -23.19 -17.13
CA GLU A 339 25.21 -23.03 -17.77
C GLU A 339 26.37 -23.36 -16.83
N SER A 340 26.15 -23.36 -15.50
CA SER A 340 27.14 -23.87 -14.55
C SER A 340 27.13 -25.40 -14.51
N VAL A 341 28.19 -26.00 -14.99
CA VAL A 341 28.35 -27.46 -15.03
C VAL A 341 28.23 -28.06 -13.63
N TYR A 342 28.94 -27.48 -12.66
CA TYR A 342 28.90 -27.94 -11.27
C TYR A 342 27.52 -27.87 -10.65
N PHE A 343 26.78 -26.79 -10.93
CA PHE A 343 25.44 -26.61 -10.41
C PHE A 343 24.46 -27.59 -11.04
N ALA A 344 24.55 -27.82 -12.35
CA ALA A 344 23.71 -28.76 -13.07
C ALA A 344 23.90 -30.20 -12.54
N GLU A 345 25.15 -30.65 -12.39
CA GLU A 345 25.47 -31.97 -11.85
C GLU A 345 24.94 -32.16 -10.42
N LEU A 346 25.12 -31.15 -9.55
CA LEU A 346 24.63 -31.21 -8.18
C LEU A 346 23.10 -31.24 -8.13
N ARG A 347 22.42 -30.40 -8.91
CA ARG A 347 20.97 -30.31 -8.94
C ARG A 347 20.35 -31.64 -9.41
N ASP A 348 20.89 -32.25 -10.45
CA ASP A 348 20.38 -33.50 -11.01
C ASP A 348 20.61 -34.70 -10.05
N PHE A 349 21.64 -34.61 -9.21
CA PHE A 349 21.94 -35.60 -8.19
C PHE A 349 21.18 -35.40 -6.86
N ASP A 350 20.86 -34.15 -6.51
CA ASP A 350 20.29 -33.78 -5.21
C ASP A 350 18.76 -33.91 -5.19
N ALA A 351 18.25 -35.09 -5.56
CA ALA A 351 16.82 -35.36 -5.61
C ALA A 351 16.10 -35.15 -4.26
N ASN A 352 16.81 -35.28 -3.14
CA ASN A 352 16.28 -35.08 -1.80
C ASN A 352 16.42 -33.62 -1.29
N HIS A 353 16.99 -32.73 -2.07
CA HIS A 353 17.23 -31.34 -1.69
C HIS A 353 18.03 -31.17 -0.38
N GLU A 354 19.03 -32.00 -0.16
CA GLU A 354 19.86 -31.97 1.05
C GLU A 354 21.23 -31.32 0.84
N LEU A 355 21.83 -31.42 -0.34
CA LEU A 355 23.17 -30.98 -0.63
C LEU A 355 23.24 -29.50 -0.98
N LEU A 356 22.40 -29.04 -1.91
CA LEU A 356 22.39 -27.64 -2.36
C LEU A 356 21.98 -26.69 -1.24
N PRO A 357 20.90 -26.92 -0.46
CA PRO A 357 20.54 -26.03 0.66
C PRO A 357 21.62 -25.97 1.75
N MET A 358 22.24 -27.13 2.07
CA MET A 358 23.34 -27.17 3.03
C MET A 358 24.56 -26.40 2.54
N LEU A 359 24.92 -26.56 1.26
CA LEU A 359 26.06 -25.87 0.66
C LEU A 359 25.83 -24.36 0.57
N GLU A 360 24.62 -23.93 0.19
CA GLU A 360 24.26 -22.52 0.17
C GLU A 360 24.34 -21.91 1.57
N LEU A 361 23.78 -22.59 2.58
CA LEU A 361 23.86 -22.14 3.96
C LEU A 361 25.32 -22.02 4.43
N LEU A 362 26.18 -22.96 4.03
CA LEU A 362 27.60 -22.91 4.37
C LEU A 362 28.30 -21.69 3.72
N TYR A 363 27.95 -21.35 2.50
CA TYR A 363 28.47 -20.16 1.83
C TYR A 363 28.00 -18.86 2.48
N ASP A 364 26.74 -18.84 2.94
CA ASP A 364 26.13 -17.69 3.60
C ASP A 364 26.56 -17.49 5.06
N THR A 365 27.12 -18.54 5.70
CA THR A 365 27.69 -18.49 7.08
C THR A 365 29.22 -18.43 7.06
N ASP A 366 29.80 -17.82 6.04
CA ASP A 366 31.26 -17.67 5.88
C ASP A 366 32.07 -18.99 5.99
N GLY A 367 31.43 -20.12 5.69
CA GLY A 367 32.04 -21.44 5.73
C GLY A 367 32.04 -22.09 7.14
N SER A 368 31.29 -21.57 8.08
CA SER A 368 31.17 -22.12 9.43
C SER A 368 30.39 -23.44 9.44
N VAL A 369 31.09 -24.56 9.46
CA VAL A 369 30.49 -25.90 9.58
C VAL A 369 29.70 -26.03 10.90
N GLN A 370 30.13 -25.36 11.95
CA GLN A 370 29.47 -25.40 13.25
C GLN A 370 28.07 -24.76 13.18
N ASP A 371 27.97 -23.57 12.56
CA ASP A 371 26.72 -22.84 12.45
C ASP A 371 25.74 -23.56 11.52
N VAL A 372 26.23 -24.14 10.42
CA VAL A 372 25.43 -24.97 9.51
C VAL A 372 24.90 -26.21 10.22
N ALA A 373 25.75 -26.92 10.98
CA ALA A 373 25.36 -28.10 11.73
C ALA A 373 24.28 -27.78 12.77
N ALA A 374 24.42 -26.66 13.47
CA ALA A 374 23.42 -26.17 14.43
C ALA A 374 22.09 -25.81 13.72
N ALA A 375 22.16 -25.06 12.64
CA ALA A 375 20.97 -24.63 11.89
C ALA A 375 20.18 -25.78 11.24
N LEU A 376 20.88 -26.84 10.81
CA LEU A 376 20.26 -28.03 10.21
C LEU A 376 19.98 -29.16 11.22
N HIS A 377 20.26 -28.95 12.52
CA HIS A 377 20.16 -29.97 13.59
C HIS A 377 20.94 -31.25 13.26
N LEU A 378 22.13 -31.10 12.65
CA LEU A 378 23.01 -32.19 12.26
C LEU A 378 24.30 -32.19 13.06
N HIS A 379 24.98 -33.36 13.13
CA HIS A 379 26.34 -33.41 13.63
C HIS A 379 27.31 -32.89 12.57
N ARG A 380 28.39 -32.21 13.01
CA ARG A 380 29.42 -31.67 12.11
C ARG A 380 30.03 -32.70 11.13
N SER A 381 30.13 -33.97 11.56
CA SER A 381 30.61 -35.06 10.69
C SER A 381 29.68 -35.30 9.50
N SER A 382 28.37 -35.10 9.65
CA SER A 382 27.42 -35.22 8.55
C SER A 382 27.65 -34.14 7.50
N ILE A 383 27.98 -32.92 7.92
CA ILE A 383 28.33 -31.83 6.99
C ILE A 383 29.60 -32.16 6.21
N TYR A 384 30.66 -32.65 6.91
CA TYR A 384 31.90 -33.05 6.22
C TYR A 384 31.65 -34.22 5.24
N ASN A 385 30.82 -35.20 5.59
CA ASN A 385 30.47 -36.31 4.69
C ASN A 385 29.73 -35.80 3.46
N ARG A 386 28.78 -34.86 3.63
CA ARG A 386 28.07 -34.25 2.49
C ARG A 386 29.03 -33.43 1.60
N LEU A 387 29.96 -32.68 2.19
CA LEU A 387 31.00 -31.97 1.42
C LEU A 387 31.91 -32.91 0.65
N ALA A 388 32.31 -34.04 1.25
CA ALA A 388 33.12 -35.07 0.57
C ALA A 388 32.34 -35.68 -0.61
N LYS A 389 31.03 -35.94 -0.44
CA LYS A 389 30.15 -36.43 -1.48
C LYS A 389 30.06 -35.41 -2.63
N ILE A 390 29.84 -34.11 -2.32
CA ILE A 390 29.81 -33.03 -3.32
C ILE A 390 31.12 -32.99 -4.10
N ARG A 391 32.27 -33.00 -3.37
CA ARG A 391 33.60 -32.99 -4.00
C ARG A 391 33.81 -34.16 -4.98
N THR A 392 33.33 -35.33 -4.63
CA THR A 392 33.41 -36.51 -5.51
C THR A 392 32.54 -36.36 -6.75
N LEU A 393 31.32 -35.77 -6.60
CA LEU A 393 30.39 -35.59 -7.71
C LEU A 393 30.92 -34.60 -8.74
N ILE A 394 31.31 -33.39 -8.29
CA ILE A 394 31.72 -32.32 -9.23
C ILE A 394 33.20 -32.38 -9.62
N GLY A 395 33.96 -33.31 -9.05
CA GLY A 395 35.40 -33.44 -9.33
C GLY A 395 36.28 -32.25 -8.90
N ALA A 396 35.72 -31.34 -8.07
CA ALA A 396 36.34 -30.11 -7.63
C ALA A 396 36.06 -29.83 -6.15
N ASP A 397 36.85 -28.97 -5.52
CA ASP A 397 36.58 -28.56 -4.14
C ASP A 397 35.48 -27.46 -4.08
N PRO A 398 34.29 -27.76 -3.53
CA PRO A 398 33.21 -26.78 -3.44
C PRO A 398 33.58 -25.58 -2.56
N LEU A 399 34.60 -25.68 -1.72
CA LEU A 399 35.10 -24.57 -0.89
C LEU A 399 36.23 -23.77 -1.56
N GLY A 400 36.72 -24.25 -2.71
CA GLY A 400 37.75 -23.54 -3.53
C GLY A 400 37.18 -22.24 -4.09
N GLY A 401 37.92 -21.16 -4.01
CA GLY A 401 37.46 -19.79 -4.27
C GLY A 401 36.64 -19.63 -5.56
N GLN A 402 37.14 -20.16 -6.70
CA GLN A 402 36.48 -20.07 -8.00
C GLN A 402 35.20 -20.92 -8.03
N VAL A 403 35.29 -22.18 -7.61
CA VAL A 403 34.14 -23.14 -7.61
C VAL A 403 33.07 -22.66 -6.65
N ARG A 404 33.45 -22.17 -5.46
CA ARG A 404 32.53 -21.58 -4.48
C ARG A 404 31.79 -20.41 -5.07
N LEU A 405 32.47 -19.46 -5.73
CA LEU A 405 31.84 -18.29 -6.35
C LEU A 405 30.83 -18.71 -7.43
N GLU A 406 31.24 -19.64 -8.31
CA GLU A 406 30.39 -20.14 -9.40
C GLU A 406 29.15 -20.82 -8.88
N LEU A 407 29.30 -21.78 -7.94
CA LEU A 407 28.16 -22.48 -7.33
C LEU A 407 27.23 -21.54 -6.59
N HIS A 408 27.78 -20.63 -5.79
CA HIS A 408 26.96 -19.69 -5.03
C HIS A 408 26.16 -18.76 -5.95
N LEU A 409 26.82 -18.22 -7.01
CA LEU A 409 26.14 -17.41 -8.01
C LEU A 409 25.09 -18.19 -8.76
N ALA A 410 25.35 -19.43 -9.14
CA ALA A 410 24.40 -20.28 -9.84
C ALA A 410 23.15 -20.59 -8.98
N MET A 411 23.30 -20.84 -7.68
CA MET A 411 22.19 -21.04 -6.75
C MET A 411 21.34 -19.77 -6.64
N LYS A 412 21.97 -18.59 -6.51
CA LYS A 412 21.24 -17.31 -6.46
C LYS A 412 20.54 -17.01 -7.79
N ALA A 413 21.16 -17.34 -8.92
CA ALA A 413 20.58 -17.16 -10.25
C ALA A 413 19.39 -18.11 -10.46
N ASP A 414 19.47 -19.35 -9.99
CA ASP A 414 18.36 -20.30 -10.01
C ASP A 414 17.16 -19.78 -9.19
N ARG A 415 17.38 -19.27 -7.98
CA ARG A 415 16.33 -18.61 -7.21
C ARG A 415 15.75 -17.42 -7.96
N TRP A 416 16.60 -16.55 -8.52
CA TRP A 416 16.18 -15.38 -9.27
C TRP A 416 15.36 -15.72 -10.52
N SER A 417 15.64 -16.85 -11.17
CA SER A 417 14.87 -17.31 -12.33
C SER A 417 13.41 -17.63 -11.99
N ARG A 418 13.15 -18.02 -10.75
CA ARG A 418 11.82 -18.39 -10.21
C ARG A 418 11.08 -17.20 -9.56
N ARG A 419 11.62 -15.98 -9.64
CA ARG A 419 10.96 -14.80 -9.06
C ARG A 419 9.60 -14.55 -9.69
N PRO A 420 8.64 -13.99 -8.92
CA PRO A 420 7.35 -13.59 -9.46
C PRO A 420 7.54 -12.55 -10.57
N ARG A 421 6.75 -12.67 -11.62
CA ARG A 421 6.71 -11.70 -12.72
C ARG A 421 5.67 -10.63 -12.35
N ILE A 422 6.14 -9.44 -12.03
CA ILE A 422 5.30 -8.30 -11.64
C ILE A 422 5.65 -7.09 -12.49
#